data_236af3a4326f206dfbb67569c966d73e
#
_entry.id   236af3a4326f206dfbb67569c966d73e
#
_cell.length_a   1.000
_cell.length_b   1.000
_cell.length_c   1.000
_cell.angle_alpha   90.00
_cell.angle_beta   90.00
_cell.angle_gamma   90.00
#
_symmetry.space_group_name_H-M   'P 1'
#
loop_
_entity.id
_entity.type
_entity.pdbx_description
1 polymer ?
#
loop_
_entity_poly.entity_id
_entity_poly.type
_entity_poly.pdbx_seq_one_letter_code
_entity_poly.pdbx_strand_id
1 'polypeptide(L)'
;MVDDEENLLRSTEKTLFREGFEVETATGNIPALELVQEALGDGEPFDLIIVDLNMPNFEGQETKYAGLELLERLKVEIPDTPVIVNSAWDEVETAKMCIDKGAADYFVKGRTDEMLQKIRTVLNIRA
;
A
#
# COMPACT_ATOMS: atom_id res chain seq x y z
N MET A 1 2.36 3.64 -4.09
CA MET A 1 2.88 3.21 -2.78
C MET A 1 2.78 4.33 -1.77
N VAL A 2 2.28 4.05 -0.60
CA VAL A 2 2.04 5.05 0.46
C VAL A 2 2.91 4.75 1.67
N ASP A 3 3.79 5.67 2.04
CA ASP A 3 4.68 5.53 3.18
C ASP A 3 5.18 6.93 3.60
N ASP A 4 5.28 7.23 4.87
CA ASP A 4 5.76 8.52 5.34
C ASP A 4 7.28 8.65 5.38
N GLU A 5 8.01 7.55 5.17
CA GLU A 5 9.46 7.54 5.07
C GLU A 5 9.91 7.78 3.62
N GLU A 6 10.25 9.02 3.27
CA GLU A 6 10.61 9.39 1.90
C GLU A 6 11.78 8.61 1.32
N ASN A 7 12.80 8.33 2.12
CA ASN A 7 13.96 7.57 1.66
C ASN A 7 13.59 6.14 1.29
N LEU A 8 12.72 5.53 2.08
CA LEU A 8 12.23 4.18 1.80
C LEU A 8 11.35 4.17 0.55
N LEU A 9 10.49 5.18 0.39
CA LEU A 9 9.68 5.33 -0.82
C LEU A 9 10.54 5.41 -2.08
N ARG A 10 11.57 6.23 -2.07
CA ARG A 10 12.48 6.38 -3.22
C ARG A 10 13.20 5.10 -3.55
N SER A 11 13.71 4.41 -2.55
CA SER A 11 14.41 3.14 -2.73
C SER A 11 13.48 2.08 -3.30
N THR A 12 12.29 1.97 -2.76
CA THR A 12 11.29 0.99 -3.22
C THR A 12 10.77 1.33 -4.61
N GLU A 13 10.54 2.60 -4.89
CA GLU A 13 10.13 3.06 -6.23
C GLU A 13 11.15 2.64 -7.29
N LYS A 14 12.44 2.84 -7.02
CA LYS A 14 13.51 2.43 -7.94
C LYS A 14 13.51 0.93 -8.16
N THR A 15 13.34 0.16 -7.10
CA THR A 15 13.28 -1.30 -7.19
C THR A 15 12.11 -1.74 -8.05
N LEU A 16 10.94 -1.20 -7.82
CA LEU A 16 9.74 -1.53 -8.57
C LEU A 16 9.85 -1.10 -10.04
N PHE A 17 10.43 0.06 -10.29
CA PHE A 17 10.67 0.53 -11.66
C PHE A 17 11.57 -0.43 -12.43
N ARG A 18 12.64 -0.92 -11.81
CA ARG A 18 13.54 -1.90 -12.42
C ARG A 18 12.83 -3.21 -12.75
N GLU A 19 11.81 -3.55 -11.98
CA GLU A 19 11.01 -4.76 -12.20
C GLU A 19 9.86 -4.55 -13.21
N GLY A 20 9.78 -3.37 -13.82
CA GLY A 20 8.82 -3.07 -14.88
C GLY A 20 7.51 -2.43 -14.43
N PHE A 21 7.44 -1.99 -13.18
CA PHE A 21 6.24 -1.33 -12.66
C PHE A 21 6.32 0.20 -12.79
N GLU A 22 5.21 0.82 -13.14
CA GLU A 22 5.04 2.26 -13.01
C GLU A 22 4.53 2.56 -11.62
N VAL A 23 5.24 3.41 -10.89
CA VAL A 23 4.96 3.66 -9.47
C VAL A 23 4.70 5.13 -9.23
N GLU A 24 3.59 5.42 -8.55
CA GLU A 24 3.36 6.72 -7.95
C GLU A 24 3.45 6.59 -6.44
N THR A 25 3.94 7.62 -5.78
CA THR A 25 4.19 7.61 -4.34
C THR A 25 3.41 8.70 -3.63
N ALA A 26 3.04 8.43 -2.39
CA ALA A 26 2.40 9.40 -1.51
C ALA A 26 2.97 9.27 -0.10
N THR A 27 3.11 10.39 0.59
CA THR A 27 3.74 10.43 1.91
C THR A 27 2.75 10.39 3.06
N GLY A 28 1.48 10.18 2.80
CA GLY A 28 0.45 10.09 3.84
C GLY A 28 -0.93 9.77 3.28
N ASN A 29 -1.90 9.69 4.18
CA ASN A 29 -3.25 9.27 3.83
C ASN A 29 -3.96 10.25 2.89
N ILE A 30 -3.85 11.54 3.14
CA ILE A 30 -4.53 12.56 2.32
C ILE A 30 -3.96 12.61 0.91
N PRO A 31 -2.64 12.74 0.71
CA PRO A 31 -2.06 12.71 -0.63
C PRO A 31 -2.36 11.40 -1.38
N ALA A 32 -2.37 10.28 -0.68
CA ALA A 32 -2.69 8.99 -1.28
C ALA A 32 -4.12 8.97 -1.82
N LEU A 33 -5.07 9.43 -1.03
CA LEU A 33 -6.47 9.47 -1.42
C LEU A 33 -6.70 10.41 -2.60
N GLU A 34 -6.01 11.55 -2.63
CA GLU A 34 -6.06 12.49 -3.75
C GLU A 34 -5.57 11.84 -5.04
N LEU A 35 -4.44 11.12 -5.00
CA LEU A 35 -3.91 10.42 -6.17
C LEU A 35 -4.89 9.34 -6.68
N VAL A 36 -5.49 8.61 -5.76
CA VAL A 36 -6.46 7.56 -6.10
C VAL A 36 -7.70 8.16 -6.77
N GLN A 37 -8.22 9.24 -6.23
CA GLN A 37 -9.39 9.93 -6.78
C GLN A 37 -9.09 10.53 -8.15
N GLU A 38 -7.91 11.12 -8.33
CA GLU A 38 -7.45 11.66 -9.61
C GLU A 38 -7.33 10.56 -10.67
N ALA A 39 -6.69 9.45 -10.35
CA ALA A 39 -6.53 8.32 -11.26
C ALA A 39 -7.90 7.75 -11.67
N LEU A 40 -8.81 7.64 -10.72
CA LEU A 40 -10.17 7.15 -10.98
C LEU A 40 -10.94 8.11 -11.91
N GLY A 41 -10.81 9.42 -11.66
CA GLY A 41 -11.44 10.45 -12.49
C GLY A 41 -10.90 10.48 -13.92
N ASP A 42 -9.63 10.16 -14.11
CA ASP A 42 -8.99 10.08 -15.42
C ASP A 42 -9.29 8.76 -16.17
N GLY A 43 -10.01 7.84 -15.54
CA GLY A 43 -10.30 6.53 -16.12
C GLY A 43 -9.11 5.57 -16.11
N GLU A 44 -8.09 5.87 -15.35
CA GLU A 44 -6.86 5.07 -15.23
C GLU A 44 -6.59 4.70 -13.77
N PRO A 45 -7.47 3.88 -13.14
CA PRO A 45 -7.28 3.49 -11.75
C PRO A 45 -6.00 2.67 -11.57
N PHE A 46 -5.44 2.71 -10.38
CA PHE A 46 -4.27 1.90 -10.05
C PHE A 46 -4.62 0.40 -10.07
N ASP A 47 -3.66 -0.41 -10.50
CA ASP A 47 -3.80 -1.87 -10.49
C ASP A 47 -3.61 -2.45 -9.10
N LEU A 48 -2.84 -1.76 -8.25
CA LEU A 48 -2.49 -2.20 -6.91
C LEU A 48 -2.06 -1.00 -6.07
N ILE A 49 -2.40 -1.03 -4.79
CA ILE A 49 -1.95 -0.01 -3.84
C ILE A 49 -1.20 -0.71 -2.71
N ILE A 50 -0.04 -0.17 -2.33
CA ILE A 50 0.73 -0.64 -1.18
C ILE A 50 0.65 0.45 -0.11
N VAL A 51 0.16 0.09 1.07
CA VAL A 51 -0.07 1.01 2.18
C VAL A 51 0.81 0.64 3.37
N ASP A 52 1.54 1.62 3.89
CA ASP A 52 2.24 1.47 5.16
C ASP A 52 1.24 1.53 6.32
N LEU A 53 1.26 0.51 7.15
CA LEU A 53 0.39 0.45 8.33
C LEU A 53 0.75 1.53 9.37
N ASN A 54 2.00 1.94 9.42
CA ASN A 54 2.60 2.76 10.47
C ASN A 54 2.79 4.22 10.05
N MET A 55 1.71 4.88 9.68
CA MET A 55 1.69 6.29 9.30
C MET A 55 0.79 7.09 10.23
N PRO A 56 0.91 8.43 10.26
CA PRO A 56 -0.12 9.25 10.87
C PRO A 56 -1.49 9.02 10.22
N ASN A 57 -2.54 9.08 11.02
CA ASN A 57 -3.92 8.97 10.53
C ASN A 57 -4.35 10.23 9.76
N PHE A 58 -5.61 10.31 9.33
CA PHE A 58 -6.12 11.47 8.58
C PHE A 58 -6.05 12.77 9.37
N GLU A 59 -6.05 12.71 10.69
CA GLU A 59 -5.94 13.88 11.58
C GLU A 59 -4.48 14.27 11.87
N GLY A 60 -3.51 13.56 11.30
CA GLY A 60 -2.09 13.80 11.52
C GLY A 60 -1.54 13.21 12.81
N GLN A 61 -2.29 12.39 13.50
CA GLN A 61 -1.86 11.74 14.74
C GLN A 61 -1.18 10.42 14.45
N GLU A 62 -0.06 10.17 15.11
CA GLU A 62 0.60 8.87 15.02
C GLU A 62 -0.16 7.84 15.85
N THR A 63 -0.63 6.81 15.20
CA THR A 63 -1.26 5.67 15.85
C THR A 63 -0.64 4.37 15.32
N LYS A 64 -0.75 3.31 16.10
CA LYS A 64 -0.13 2.03 15.73
C LYS A 64 -0.64 1.48 14.40
N TYR A 65 -1.89 1.74 14.05
CA TYR A 65 -2.53 1.17 12.87
C TYR A 65 -3.19 2.23 11.99
N ALA A 66 -2.54 3.38 11.83
CA ALA A 66 -3.11 4.48 11.04
C ALA A 66 -3.37 4.09 9.57
N GLY A 67 -2.56 3.21 9.01
CA GLY A 67 -2.76 2.70 7.65
C GLY A 67 -4.05 1.91 7.46
N LEU A 68 -4.63 1.36 8.54
CA LEU A 68 -5.93 0.69 8.44
C LEU A 68 -7.06 1.66 8.11
N GLU A 69 -6.96 2.89 8.57
CA GLU A 69 -7.94 3.93 8.25
C GLU A 69 -7.95 4.20 6.74
N LEU A 70 -6.77 4.30 6.14
CA LEU A 70 -6.64 4.45 4.69
C LEU A 70 -7.16 3.20 3.96
N LEU A 71 -6.79 2.00 4.42
CA LEU A 71 -7.26 0.75 3.83
C LEU A 71 -8.79 0.68 3.80
N GLU A 72 -9.45 0.99 4.91
CA GLU A 72 -10.90 0.99 5.01
C GLU A 72 -11.52 1.97 4.02
N ARG A 73 -10.94 3.17 3.92
CA ARG A 73 -11.40 4.20 2.99
C ARG A 73 -11.25 3.76 1.53
N LEU A 74 -10.10 3.17 1.17
CA LEU A 74 -9.84 2.67 -0.18
C LEU A 74 -10.80 1.55 -0.55
N LYS A 75 -11.15 0.67 0.37
CA LYS A 75 -12.10 -0.42 0.10
C LYS A 75 -13.51 0.10 -0.15
N VAL A 76 -13.86 1.27 0.37
CA VAL A 76 -15.13 1.95 0.07
C VAL A 76 -15.09 2.61 -1.31
N GLU A 77 -14.03 3.33 -1.63
CA GLU A 77 -13.93 4.12 -2.88
C GLU A 77 -13.53 3.30 -4.10
N ILE A 78 -12.65 2.31 -3.92
CA ILE A 78 -12.14 1.47 -5.02
C ILE A 78 -12.13 0.00 -4.60
N PRO A 79 -13.32 -0.60 -4.36
CA PRO A 79 -13.39 -1.95 -3.81
C PRO A 79 -12.73 -3.03 -4.68
N ASP A 80 -12.58 -2.77 -5.98
CA ASP A 80 -12.00 -3.74 -6.92
C ASP A 80 -10.47 -3.65 -7.02
N THR A 81 -9.86 -2.59 -6.49
CA THR A 81 -8.40 -2.45 -6.52
C THR A 81 -7.79 -3.14 -5.31
N PRO A 82 -6.90 -4.12 -5.51
CA PRO A 82 -6.26 -4.80 -4.39
C PRO A 82 -5.31 -3.87 -3.64
N VAL A 83 -5.29 -4.03 -2.33
CA VAL A 83 -4.41 -3.27 -1.43
C VAL A 83 -3.54 -4.27 -0.66
N ILE A 84 -2.22 -4.08 -0.72
CA ILE A 84 -1.28 -4.82 0.10
C ILE A 84 -0.81 -3.89 1.22
N VAL A 85 -0.76 -4.40 2.44
CA VAL A 85 -0.29 -3.63 3.59
C VAL A 85 1.15 -4.04 3.93
N ASN A 86 2.03 -3.07 4.16
CA ASN A 86 3.33 -3.36 4.73
C ASN A 86 3.46 -2.77 6.14
N SER A 87 4.29 -3.37 6.96
CA SER A 87 4.44 -3.01 8.35
C SER A 87 5.86 -3.30 8.83
N ALA A 88 6.28 -2.57 9.87
CA ALA A 88 7.53 -2.86 10.57
C ALA A 88 7.44 -4.12 11.43
N TRP A 89 6.24 -4.65 11.66
CA TRP A 89 6.03 -5.78 12.57
C TRP A 89 5.72 -7.08 11.84
N ASP A 90 6.40 -8.14 12.25
CA ASP A 90 6.13 -9.51 11.79
C ASP A 90 5.25 -10.21 12.83
N GLU A 91 3.99 -9.80 12.88
CA GLU A 91 3.00 -10.31 13.83
C GLU A 91 1.83 -10.94 13.09
N VAL A 92 1.54 -12.19 13.39
CA VAL A 92 0.43 -12.95 12.78
C VAL A 92 -0.91 -12.24 13.02
N GLU A 93 -1.12 -11.72 14.21
CA GLU A 93 -2.37 -11.04 14.55
C GLU A 93 -2.56 -9.75 13.74
N THR A 94 -1.49 -8.99 13.52
CA THR A 94 -1.53 -7.78 12.70
C THR A 94 -1.84 -8.10 11.25
N ALA A 95 -1.18 -9.11 10.70
CA ALA A 95 -1.45 -9.57 9.34
C ALA A 95 -2.91 -10.01 9.17
N LYS A 96 -3.40 -10.80 10.11
CA LYS A 96 -4.78 -11.30 10.12
C LYS A 96 -5.79 -10.16 10.19
N MET A 97 -5.54 -9.17 11.01
CA MET A 97 -6.38 -7.99 11.13
C MET A 97 -6.45 -7.22 9.81
N CYS A 98 -5.33 -7.04 9.13
CA CYS A 98 -5.29 -6.37 7.82
C CYS A 98 -6.11 -7.13 6.78
N ILE A 99 -5.96 -8.44 6.72
CA ILE A 99 -6.73 -9.29 5.80
C ILE A 99 -8.22 -9.21 6.11
N ASP A 100 -8.61 -9.26 7.38
CA ASP A 100 -10.01 -9.14 7.81
C ASP A 100 -10.62 -7.79 7.42
N LYS A 101 -9.81 -6.73 7.34
CA LYS A 101 -10.23 -5.40 6.92
C LYS A 101 -10.23 -5.20 5.40
N GLY A 102 -9.86 -6.22 4.64
CA GLY A 102 -9.95 -6.20 3.19
C GLY A 102 -8.63 -6.09 2.45
N ALA A 103 -7.48 -6.17 3.12
CA ALA A 103 -6.19 -6.23 2.44
C ALA A 103 -6.07 -7.54 1.65
N ALA A 104 -5.49 -7.45 0.46
CA ALA A 104 -5.25 -8.64 -0.37
C ALA A 104 -4.08 -9.46 0.17
N ASP A 105 -3.09 -8.80 0.77
CA ASP A 105 -1.95 -9.47 1.38
C ASP A 105 -1.23 -8.52 2.34
N TYR A 106 -0.18 -9.02 2.97
CA TYR A 106 0.60 -8.33 3.99
C TYR A 106 2.06 -8.74 3.87
N PHE A 107 2.99 -7.79 4.05
CA PHE A 107 4.41 -8.12 4.13
C PHE A 107 5.13 -7.20 5.12
N VAL A 108 6.30 -7.66 5.59
CA VAL A 108 7.13 -6.91 6.53
C VAL A 108 8.12 -6.03 5.78
N LYS A 109 8.29 -4.80 6.20
CA LYS A 109 9.23 -3.84 5.60
C LYS A 109 10.65 -4.42 5.52
N GLY A 110 11.32 -4.13 4.41
CA GLY A 110 12.69 -4.59 4.17
C GLY A 110 12.82 -5.95 3.52
N ARG A 111 11.73 -6.69 3.38
CA ARG A 111 11.72 -7.99 2.71
C ARG A 111 11.34 -7.81 1.24
N THR A 112 12.27 -7.29 0.46
CA THR A 112 12.03 -6.89 -0.94
C THR A 112 11.58 -8.06 -1.82
N ASP A 113 12.21 -9.22 -1.70
CA ASP A 113 11.85 -10.40 -2.50
C ASP A 113 10.43 -10.87 -2.18
N GLU A 114 10.07 -10.86 -0.91
CA GLU A 114 8.72 -11.21 -0.47
C GLU A 114 7.69 -10.20 -1.01
N MET A 115 8.00 -8.92 -0.96
CA MET A 115 7.16 -7.85 -1.53
C MET A 115 6.90 -8.11 -3.02
N LEU A 116 7.95 -8.32 -3.80
CA LEU A 116 7.84 -8.55 -5.25
C LEU A 116 7.01 -9.80 -5.55
N GLN A 117 7.22 -10.87 -4.81
CA GLN A 117 6.46 -12.10 -4.98
C GLN A 117 4.97 -11.88 -4.73
N LYS A 118 4.63 -11.17 -3.67
CA LYS A 118 3.24 -10.88 -3.31
C LYS A 118 2.56 -9.95 -4.31
N ILE A 119 3.27 -8.93 -4.79
CA ILE A 119 2.77 -8.05 -5.84
C ILE A 119 2.41 -8.87 -7.08
N ARG A 120 3.32 -9.72 -7.54
CA ARG A 120 3.10 -10.55 -8.73
C ARG A 120 1.95 -11.53 -8.54
N THR A 121 1.84 -12.11 -7.35
CA THR A 121 0.75 -13.04 -7.03
C THR A 121 -0.60 -12.32 -7.07
N VAL A 122 -0.69 -11.16 -6.44
CA VAL A 122 -1.95 -10.38 -6.39
C VAL A 122 -2.34 -9.89 -7.78
N LEU A 123 -1.39 -9.44 -8.60
CA LEU A 123 -1.63 -9.00 -9.96
C LEU A 123 -1.74 -10.17 -10.96
N ASN A 124 -1.54 -11.40 -10.50
CA ASN A 124 -1.56 -12.60 -11.35
C ASN A 124 -0.54 -12.52 -12.50
N ILE A 125 0.64 -11.98 -12.20
CA ILE A 125 1.75 -11.89 -13.16
C ILE A 125 2.68 -13.07 -12.96
N ARG A 126 2.97 -13.78 -14.05
CA ARG A 126 3.96 -14.88 -14.04
C ARG A 126 5.36 -14.32 -14.22
N ALA A 127 6.26 -14.77 -13.37
CA ALA A 127 7.66 -14.43 -13.46
C ALA A 127 8.31 -15.12 -14.67
#